data_966a83247ef4085485fe88e47e8e423b
#
_entry.id   966a83247ef4085485fe88e47e8e423b
#
_cell.length_a   1.000
_cell.length_b   1.000
_cell.length_c   1.000
_cell.angle_alpha   90.00
_cell.angle_beta   90.00
_cell.angle_gamma   90.00
#
_symmetry.space_group_name_H-M   'P 1'
#
loop_
_entity.id
_entity.type
_entity.pdbx_description
1 polymer ?
#
loop_
_entity_poly.entity_id
_entity_poly.type
_entity_poly.pdbx_seq_one_letter_code
_entity_poly.pdbx_strand_id
1 'polypeptide(L)'
;MTTKKTKPASEGTGRTAAKVMSLKKLADHLGLSPATVSLVINRSSVADSIPQATKDRIFAAARKFKYRPNFFARSLRTQRSFTIGVIVPEVSDGYSASVMSGVEDHLLQEGYFYFVASHRHRADLIDEYPRMFLERSVDGLIAVDTPWPFNLSVPVVTVSGHNEVKGVTNILLNHQRAAEVALKHLVHLGHRQIAFIKGQEFSSDTEVRWTNIERVAHHLGLTINPRLVTQLEGDSPSPQLGYKAAKKLLASDQAFSALFAFNDISAMGAIRAFRESGRQVPEDVSVIGFDDIQSAAFQNPALTTVRQPLREMGRAAAEILLKRINRPGSELHDKHIVEPELIIRETTSAARSGRPVPSKQKQS
;
A
#
# COMPACT_ATOMS: atom_id res chain seq x y z
N MET A 1 25.77 -8.63 -71.83
CA MET A 1 25.03 -7.43 -71.36
C MET A 1 24.94 -7.49 -69.79
N THR A 2 25.81 -6.76 -69.15
CA THR A 2 26.07 -6.76 -67.73
C THR A 2 25.40 -5.53 -67.10
N THR A 3 24.34 -5.70 -66.39
CA THR A 3 23.65 -4.62 -65.67
C THR A 3 24.25 -4.42 -64.30
N LYS A 4 24.90 -3.28 -64.09
CA LYS A 4 25.38 -2.76 -62.81
C LYS A 4 24.19 -2.35 -61.93
N LYS A 5 24.02 -2.99 -60.73
CA LYS A 5 23.14 -2.53 -59.65
C LYS A 5 23.85 -1.46 -58.83
N THR A 6 23.35 -0.24 -58.93
CA THR A 6 23.71 0.88 -58.04
C THR A 6 23.08 0.69 -56.67
N LYS A 7 23.89 0.75 -55.61
CA LYS A 7 23.49 0.78 -54.22
C LYS A 7 22.97 2.18 -53.87
N PRO A 8 21.83 2.32 -53.14
CA PRO A 8 21.45 3.63 -52.64
C PRO A 8 22.30 4.01 -51.42
N ALA A 9 22.74 5.26 -51.41
CA ALA A 9 23.47 5.88 -50.31
C ALA A 9 22.56 5.99 -49.08
N SER A 10 23.04 5.50 -47.94
CA SER A 10 22.42 5.69 -46.65
C SER A 10 22.70 7.11 -46.15
N GLU A 11 21.71 7.98 -46.24
CA GLU A 11 21.74 9.26 -45.52
C GLU A 11 21.70 8.97 -43.99
N GLY A 12 22.84 9.09 -43.38
CA GLY A 12 22.99 9.09 -41.93
C GLY A 12 22.36 10.36 -41.34
N THR A 13 21.14 10.29 -40.83
CA THR A 13 20.58 11.32 -39.95
C THR A 13 21.39 11.37 -38.65
N GLY A 14 22.48 12.11 -38.67
CA GLY A 14 23.22 12.50 -37.48
C GLY A 14 22.32 13.35 -36.57
N ARG A 15 21.68 12.72 -35.58
CA ARG A 15 21.15 13.43 -34.43
C ARG A 15 22.33 14.13 -33.76
N THR A 16 22.54 15.40 -34.07
CA THR A 16 23.41 16.30 -33.28
C THR A 16 22.85 16.34 -31.87
N ALA A 17 23.44 15.53 -30.97
CA ALA A 17 23.17 15.59 -29.54
C ALA A 17 23.46 17.03 -29.10
N ALA A 18 22.40 17.77 -28.74
CA ALA A 18 22.54 19.10 -28.17
C ALA A 18 23.53 19.00 -27.02
N LYS A 19 24.62 19.77 -27.11
CA LYS A 19 25.75 19.70 -26.18
C LYS A 19 25.27 20.08 -24.79
N VAL A 20 24.88 19.09 -23.97
CA VAL A 20 24.31 19.26 -22.63
C VAL A 20 25.29 20.06 -21.80
N MET A 21 24.82 21.14 -21.17
CA MET A 21 25.61 21.96 -20.24
C MET A 21 26.09 21.09 -19.08
N SER A 22 27.41 20.97 -18.89
CA SER A 22 27.97 20.23 -17.74
C SER A 22 28.17 21.17 -16.55
N LEU A 23 28.26 20.60 -15.33
CA LEU A 23 28.54 21.36 -14.11
C LEU A 23 29.82 22.20 -14.25
N LYS A 24 30.88 21.61 -14.84
CA LYS A 24 32.14 22.28 -15.08
C LYS A 24 31.99 23.51 -15.97
N LYS A 25 31.28 23.38 -17.11
CA LYS A 25 31.02 24.51 -18.01
C LYS A 25 30.17 25.60 -17.38
N LEU A 26 29.21 25.22 -16.52
CA LEU A 26 28.40 26.19 -15.78
C LEU A 26 29.25 26.95 -14.75
N ALA A 27 30.14 26.26 -14.07
CA ALA A 27 31.10 26.86 -13.13
C ALA A 27 32.09 27.82 -13.84
N ASP A 28 32.67 27.37 -14.96
CA ASP A 28 33.55 28.19 -15.81
C ASP A 28 32.85 29.47 -16.28
N HIS A 29 31.57 29.36 -16.73
CA HIS A 29 30.76 30.52 -17.17
C HIS A 29 30.53 31.55 -16.03
N LEU A 30 30.43 31.08 -14.80
CA LEU A 30 30.17 31.91 -13.62
C LEU A 30 31.45 32.44 -12.95
N GLY A 31 32.62 31.96 -13.36
CA GLY A 31 33.90 32.23 -12.69
C GLY A 31 33.95 31.64 -11.28
N LEU A 32 33.30 30.51 -11.04
CA LEU A 32 33.21 29.86 -9.76
C LEU A 32 33.81 28.45 -9.79
N SER A 33 34.13 27.89 -8.62
CA SER A 33 34.56 26.50 -8.56
C SER A 33 33.36 25.55 -8.84
N PRO A 34 33.58 24.40 -9.50
CA PRO A 34 32.52 23.38 -9.65
C PRO A 34 31.92 22.92 -8.32
N ALA A 35 32.74 22.93 -7.25
CA ALA A 35 32.26 22.59 -5.90
C ALA A 35 31.23 23.61 -5.38
N THR A 36 31.53 24.91 -5.51
CA THR A 36 30.60 25.99 -5.10
C THR A 36 29.26 25.89 -5.85
N VAL A 37 29.31 25.73 -7.18
CA VAL A 37 28.12 25.60 -8.01
C VAL A 37 27.32 24.34 -7.62
N SER A 38 28.01 23.21 -7.38
CA SER A 38 27.38 21.96 -6.95
C SER A 38 26.69 22.09 -5.59
N LEU A 39 27.33 22.73 -4.60
CA LEU A 39 26.73 22.92 -3.28
C LEU A 39 25.43 23.72 -3.36
N VAL A 40 25.42 24.82 -4.11
CA VAL A 40 24.22 25.67 -4.27
C VAL A 40 23.10 24.96 -5.03
N ILE A 41 23.41 24.32 -6.16
CA ILE A 41 22.41 23.63 -6.96
C ILE A 41 21.76 22.47 -6.19
N ASN A 42 22.55 21.74 -5.40
CA ASN A 42 22.04 20.64 -4.58
C ASN A 42 21.46 21.08 -3.22
N ARG A 43 21.37 22.39 -2.96
CA ARG A 43 20.83 22.96 -1.70
C ARG A 43 21.48 22.35 -0.45
N SER A 44 22.78 22.11 -0.50
CA SER A 44 23.54 21.59 0.65
C SER A 44 23.53 22.58 1.80
N SER A 45 23.45 22.12 3.05
CA SER A 45 23.57 22.97 4.25
C SER A 45 24.90 23.75 4.28
N VAL A 46 25.95 23.20 3.70
CA VAL A 46 27.25 23.90 3.53
C VAL A 46 27.12 25.15 2.65
N ALA A 47 26.11 25.17 1.73
CA ALA A 47 25.89 26.34 0.91
C ALA A 47 25.26 27.53 1.67
N ASP A 48 24.86 27.35 2.94
CA ASP A 48 24.27 28.45 3.73
C ASP A 48 25.27 29.59 3.96
N SER A 49 26.55 29.28 4.01
CA SER A 49 27.65 30.26 4.10
C SER A 49 27.90 31.04 2.79
N ILE A 50 27.34 30.62 1.66
CA ILE A 50 27.48 31.30 0.36
C ILE A 50 26.53 32.49 0.27
N PRO A 51 27.02 33.71 -0.11
CA PRO A 51 26.18 34.91 -0.22
C PRO A 51 24.99 34.68 -1.14
N GLN A 52 23.80 35.23 -0.76
CA GLN A 52 22.56 35.06 -1.50
C GLN A 52 22.68 35.51 -2.96
N ALA A 53 23.35 36.65 -3.22
CA ALA A 53 23.59 37.14 -4.58
C ALA A 53 24.34 36.11 -5.46
N THR A 54 25.29 35.34 -4.86
CA THR A 54 25.99 34.27 -5.59
C THR A 54 25.06 33.09 -5.86
N LYS A 55 24.21 32.70 -4.90
CA LYS A 55 23.19 31.65 -5.08
C LYS A 55 22.26 32.02 -6.23
N ASP A 56 21.76 33.26 -6.26
CA ASP A 56 20.83 33.76 -7.28
C ASP A 56 21.45 33.76 -8.68
N ARG A 57 22.74 34.17 -8.81
CA ARG A 57 23.49 34.09 -10.06
C ARG A 57 23.60 32.63 -10.56
N ILE A 58 23.89 31.70 -9.67
CA ILE A 58 24.01 30.27 -10.02
C ILE A 58 22.66 29.73 -10.51
N PHE A 59 21.54 29.99 -9.80
CA PHE A 59 20.22 29.54 -10.20
C PHE A 59 19.76 30.19 -11.50
N ALA A 60 20.05 31.48 -11.71
CA ALA A 60 19.73 32.18 -12.95
C ALA A 60 20.48 31.57 -14.15
N ALA A 61 21.77 31.30 -14.00
CA ALA A 61 22.57 30.67 -15.04
C ALA A 61 22.10 29.24 -15.30
N ALA A 62 21.80 28.45 -14.28
CA ALA A 62 21.27 27.09 -14.42
C ALA A 62 19.96 27.07 -15.22
N ARG A 63 19.04 28.01 -14.93
CA ARG A 63 17.79 28.20 -15.71
C ARG A 63 18.08 28.61 -17.15
N LYS A 64 18.93 29.60 -17.37
CA LYS A 64 19.30 30.12 -18.71
C LYS A 64 19.85 29.03 -19.61
N PHE A 65 20.74 28.20 -19.09
CA PHE A 65 21.40 27.14 -19.84
C PHE A 65 20.67 25.80 -19.76
N LYS A 66 19.47 25.75 -19.17
CA LYS A 66 18.69 24.52 -18.94
C LYS A 66 19.54 23.41 -18.32
N TYR A 67 20.48 23.82 -17.43
CA TYR A 67 21.32 22.86 -16.72
C TYR A 67 20.48 21.99 -15.82
N ARG A 68 20.63 20.67 -15.95
CA ARG A 68 20.07 19.68 -15.01
C ARG A 68 21.21 18.93 -14.37
N PRO A 69 21.23 18.81 -13.03
CA PRO A 69 22.21 17.97 -12.35
C PRO A 69 22.21 16.56 -12.96
N ASN A 70 23.40 16.03 -13.23
CA ASN A 70 23.52 14.67 -13.68
C ASN A 70 23.32 13.73 -12.48
N PHE A 71 22.22 13.01 -12.47
CA PHE A 71 21.86 12.05 -11.44
C PHE A 71 22.97 11.01 -11.22
N PHE A 72 23.50 10.41 -12.27
CA PHE A 72 24.57 9.41 -12.19
C PHE A 72 25.86 9.96 -11.57
N ALA A 73 26.26 11.17 -11.96
CA ALA A 73 27.44 11.80 -11.39
C ALA A 73 27.27 12.12 -9.90
N ARG A 74 26.06 12.49 -9.48
CA ARG A 74 25.72 12.69 -8.08
C ARG A 74 25.77 11.37 -7.32
N SER A 75 25.12 10.33 -7.83
CA SER A 75 25.04 9.01 -7.20
C SER A 75 26.42 8.38 -7.01
N LEU A 76 27.29 8.46 -8.01
CA LEU A 76 28.68 8.01 -7.90
C LEU A 76 29.46 8.71 -6.81
N ARG A 77 29.27 10.03 -6.64
CA ARG A 77 29.97 10.82 -5.64
C ARG A 77 29.45 10.57 -4.23
N THR A 78 28.12 10.43 -4.06
CA THR A 78 27.47 10.26 -2.76
C THR A 78 27.32 8.80 -2.36
N GLN A 79 27.58 7.87 -3.27
CA GLN A 79 27.24 6.43 -3.15
C GLN A 79 25.77 6.20 -2.78
N ARG A 80 24.89 7.10 -3.27
CA ARG A 80 23.44 7.06 -3.05
C ARG A 80 22.68 7.39 -4.34
N SER A 81 21.62 6.63 -4.57
CA SER A 81 20.74 6.84 -5.72
C SER A 81 19.60 7.80 -5.40
N PHE A 82 19.30 8.09 -4.15
CA PHE A 82 18.09 8.79 -3.72
C PHE A 82 16.82 8.18 -4.34
N THR A 83 16.81 6.86 -4.41
CA THR A 83 15.72 6.09 -5.01
C THR A 83 15.34 4.94 -4.08
N ILE A 84 14.05 4.77 -3.85
CA ILE A 84 13.47 3.71 -3.03
C ILE A 84 12.70 2.75 -3.92
N GLY A 85 12.82 1.45 -3.66
CA GLY A 85 11.96 0.43 -4.25
C GLY A 85 10.75 0.19 -3.36
N VAL A 86 9.56 0.11 -3.93
CA VAL A 86 8.33 -0.25 -3.21
C VAL A 86 7.71 -1.46 -3.89
N ILE A 87 7.45 -2.51 -3.12
CA ILE A 87 6.82 -3.75 -3.59
C ILE A 87 5.43 -3.81 -2.96
N VAL A 88 4.42 -4.04 -3.81
CA VAL A 88 3.01 -4.13 -3.41
C VAL A 88 2.36 -5.35 -4.05
N PRO A 89 1.27 -5.91 -3.46
CA PRO A 89 0.53 -6.98 -4.12
C PRO A 89 -0.11 -6.51 -5.43
N GLU A 90 -0.86 -5.41 -5.36
CA GLU A 90 -1.61 -4.87 -6.49
C GLU A 90 -1.69 -3.34 -6.39
N VAL A 91 -1.34 -2.64 -7.47
CA VAL A 91 -1.31 -1.16 -7.48
C VAL A 91 -2.73 -0.57 -7.47
N SER A 92 -3.68 -1.28 -8.08
CA SER A 92 -5.08 -0.82 -8.20
C SER A 92 -5.92 -1.03 -6.95
N ASP A 93 -5.39 -1.70 -5.93
CA ASP A 93 -6.08 -1.93 -4.67
C ASP A 93 -6.12 -0.66 -3.81
N GLY A 94 -7.29 -0.35 -3.24
CA GLY A 94 -7.50 0.81 -2.38
C GLY A 94 -6.61 0.81 -1.13
N TYR A 95 -6.29 -0.36 -0.60
CA TYR A 95 -5.34 -0.56 0.50
C TYR A 95 -3.93 -0.11 0.09
N SER A 96 -3.37 -0.74 -0.94
CA SER A 96 -2.03 -0.43 -1.45
C SER A 96 -1.92 1.04 -1.89
N ALA A 97 -2.95 1.58 -2.56
CA ALA A 97 -2.98 2.97 -3.00
C ALA A 97 -2.94 3.96 -1.81
N SER A 98 -3.64 3.65 -0.71
CA SER A 98 -3.66 4.49 0.49
C SER A 98 -2.31 4.48 1.22
N VAL A 99 -1.67 3.31 1.35
CA VAL A 99 -0.32 3.19 1.91
C VAL A 99 0.69 3.94 1.04
N MET A 100 0.62 3.75 -0.29
CA MET A 100 1.48 4.44 -1.24
C MET A 100 1.37 5.96 -1.17
N SER A 101 0.17 6.51 -0.96
CA SER A 101 0.01 7.96 -0.79
C SER A 101 0.84 8.51 0.38
N GLY A 102 0.91 7.76 1.49
CA GLY A 102 1.75 8.15 2.64
C GLY A 102 3.25 8.04 2.36
N VAL A 103 3.67 6.96 1.68
CA VAL A 103 5.05 6.76 1.23
C VAL A 103 5.48 7.90 0.31
N GLU A 104 4.66 8.20 -0.70
CA GLU A 104 4.92 9.26 -1.68
C GLU A 104 5.08 10.62 -1.03
N ASP A 105 4.16 11.03 -0.16
CA ASP A 105 4.22 12.31 0.54
C ASP A 105 5.57 12.53 1.23
N HIS A 106 6.05 11.51 1.96
CA HIS A 106 7.30 11.64 2.71
C HIS A 106 8.52 11.59 1.79
N LEU A 107 8.57 10.67 0.84
CA LEU A 107 9.71 10.54 -0.09
C LEU A 107 9.89 11.78 -0.94
N LEU A 108 8.79 12.39 -1.44
CA LEU A 108 8.85 13.63 -2.22
C LEU A 108 9.37 14.81 -1.39
N GLN A 109 8.93 14.94 -0.12
CA GLN A 109 9.41 15.98 0.80
C GLN A 109 10.92 15.87 1.02
N GLU A 110 11.44 14.63 1.13
CA GLU A 110 12.86 14.33 1.36
C GLU A 110 13.69 14.27 0.07
N GLY A 111 13.07 14.53 -1.10
CA GLY A 111 13.74 14.57 -2.40
C GLY A 111 14.16 13.20 -2.93
N TYR A 112 13.50 12.15 -2.51
CA TYR A 112 13.67 10.79 -3.03
C TYR A 112 12.73 10.50 -4.18
N PHE A 113 13.23 9.78 -5.18
CA PHE A 113 12.43 9.12 -6.21
C PHE A 113 12.06 7.72 -5.74
N TYR A 114 11.02 7.11 -6.33
CA TYR A 114 10.67 5.72 -6.02
C TYR A 114 10.20 4.96 -7.26
N PHE A 115 10.47 3.65 -7.24
CA PHE A 115 9.91 2.69 -8.16
C PHE A 115 8.86 1.85 -7.45
N VAL A 116 7.77 1.51 -8.13
CA VAL A 116 6.75 0.58 -7.63
C VAL A 116 6.74 -0.66 -8.49
N ALA A 117 6.75 -1.83 -7.86
CA ALA A 117 6.57 -3.12 -8.51
C ALA A 117 5.39 -3.87 -7.88
N SER A 118 4.50 -4.41 -8.72
CA SER A 118 3.34 -5.18 -8.29
C SER A 118 3.56 -6.67 -8.56
N HIS A 119 3.58 -7.49 -7.51
CA HIS A 119 3.88 -8.92 -7.65
C HIS A 119 2.63 -9.77 -7.94
N ARG A 120 1.41 -9.25 -7.79
CA ARG A 120 0.15 -9.96 -8.08
C ARG A 120 0.09 -11.36 -7.45
N HIS A 121 0.59 -11.48 -6.23
CA HIS A 121 0.69 -12.73 -5.46
C HIS A 121 1.50 -13.85 -6.14
N ARG A 122 2.32 -13.53 -7.14
CA ARG A 122 3.22 -14.46 -7.83
C ARG A 122 4.51 -14.62 -7.05
N ALA A 123 4.81 -15.83 -6.60
CA ALA A 123 6.00 -16.14 -5.82
C ALA A 123 7.31 -15.81 -6.57
N ASP A 124 7.36 -16.08 -7.89
CA ASP A 124 8.51 -15.77 -8.72
C ASP A 124 8.84 -14.26 -8.75
N LEU A 125 7.82 -13.40 -8.77
CA LEU A 125 8.00 -11.95 -8.75
C LEU A 125 8.38 -11.42 -7.36
N ILE A 126 7.88 -12.04 -6.29
CA ILE A 126 8.28 -11.72 -4.92
C ILE A 126 9.79 -11.95 -4.74
N ASP A 127 10.33 -13.02 -5.33
CA ASP A 127 11.75 -13.36 -5.28
C ASP A 127 12.60 -12.50 -6.21
N GLU A 128 12.08 -12.12 -7.38
CA GLU A 128 12.83 -11.41 -8.41
C GLU A 128 12.93 -9.91 -8.17
N TYR A 129 11.85 -9.25 -7.75
CA TYR A 129 11.81 -7.79 -7.63
C TYR A 129 12.84 -7.20 -6.65
N PRO A 130 13.15 -7.80 -5.49
CA PRO A 130 14.21 -7.32 -4.64
C PRO A 130 15.56 -7.27 -5.36
N ARG A 131 15.90 -8.30 -6.16
CA ARG A 131 17.14 -8.36 -6.94
C ARG A 131 17.17 -7.28 -8.01
N MET A 132 16.07 -7.13 -8.77
CA MET A 132 15.94 -6.11 -9.80
C MET A 132 16.09 -4.69 -9.25
N PHE A 133 15.61 -4.43 -8.03
CA PHE A 133 15.80 -3.13 -7.36
C PHE A 133 17.25 -2.92 -6.93
N LEU A 134 17.92 -3.93 -6.39
CA LEU A 134 19.35 -3.85 -6.05
C LEU A 134 20.22 -3.58 -7.28
N GLU A 135 19.93 -4.23 -8.42
CA GLU A 135 20.61 -3.96 -9.70
C GLU A 135 20.44 -2.50 -10.15
N ARG A 136 19.36 -1.85 -9.79
CA ARG A 136 19.08 -0.43 -10.03
C ARG A 136 19.61 0.48 -8.94
N SER A 137 20.37 -0.08 -8.01
CA SER A 137 21.03 0.65 -6.92
C SER A 137 20.06 1.46 -6.06
N VAL A 138 18.87 0.93 -5.73
CA VAL A 138 17.98 1.58 -4.77
C VAL A 138 18.66 1.66 -3.40
N ASP A 139 18.40 2.74 -2.66
CA ASP A 139 19.00 2.96 -1.34
C ASP A 139 18.29 2.15 -0.23
N GLY A 140 17.07 1.66 -0.49
CA GLY A 140 16.28 0.85 0.42
C GLY A 140 14.96 0.40 -0.19
N LEU A 141 14.23 -0.46 0.54
CA LEU A 141 13.00 -1.08 0.09
C LEU A 141 11.87 -0.93 1.11
N ILE A 142 10.65 -0.74 0.60
CA ILE A 142 9.41 -0.88 1.36
C ILE A 142 8.61 -2.04 0.75
N ALA A 143 8.20 -3.01 1.57
CA ALA A 143 7.34 -4.11 1.15
C ALA A 143 5.98 -3.99 1.86
N VAL A 144 4.88 -3.91 1.09
CA VAL A 144 3.52 -3.72 1.60
C VAL A 144 2.75 -5.01 1.40
N ASP A 145 2.13 -5.56 2.45
CA ASP A 145 1.37 -6.82 2.44
C ASP A 145 2.07 -7.91 1.59
N THR A 146 3.38 -8.02 1.81
CA THR A 146 4.26 -8.91 1.04
C THR A 146 5.05 -9.77 2.02
N PRO A 147 5.01 -11.10 1.94
CA PRO A 147 5.87 -11.99 2.70
C PRO A 147 7.33 -11.63 2.46
N TRP A 148 8.07 -11.34 3.54
CA TRP A 148 9.46 -10.89 3.42
C TRP A 148 10.43 -11.82 4.16
N PRO A 149 10.99 -12.82 3.48
CA PRO A 149 11.96 -13.74 4.08
C PRO A 149 13.42 -13.29 3.84
N PHE A 150 13.67 -12.15 3.17
CA PHE A 150 14.99 -11.81 2.64
C PHE A 150 15.80 -10.99 3.63
N ASN A 151 17.11 -11.30 3.72
CA ASN A 151 18.12 -10.43 4.31
C ASN A 151 18.90 -9.77 3.17
N LEU A 152 18.76 -8.47 2.99
CA LEU A 152 19.38 -7.71 1.92
C LEU A 152 20.48 -6.79 2.42
N SER A 153 21.34 -6.33 1.51
CA SER A 153 22.41 -5.37 1.79
C SER A 153 21.92 -3.94 2.02
N VAL A 154 20.65 -3.66 1.71
CA VAL A 154 20.02 -2.35 1.92
C VAL A 154 18.96 -2.44 3.01
N PRO A 155 18.64 -1.33 3.71
CA PRO A 155 17.56 -1.30 4.68
C PRO A 155 16.20 -1.65 4.08
N VAL A 156 15.38 -2.37 4.84
CA VAL A 156 14.02 -2.76 4.47
C VAL A 156 13.06 -2.40 5.60
N VAL A 157 11.87 -1.93 5.22
CA VAL A 157 10.72 -1.75 6.10
C VAL A 157 9.53 -2.45 5.47
N THR A 158 8.77 -3.20 6.28
CA THR A 158 7.55 -3.86 5.83
C THR A 158 6.32 -3.20 6.45
N VAL A 159 5.21 -3.18 5.70
CA VAL A 159 3.89 -2.80 6.17
C VAL A 159 3.01 -4.04 6.06
N SER A 160 2.46 -4.51 7.18
CA SER A 160 1.69 -5.76 7.28
C SER A 160 2.47 -7.00 6.79
N GLY A 161 3.78 -7.06 7.05
CA GLY A 161 4.63 -8.17 6.60
C GLY A 161 4.55 -9.42 7.47
N HIS A 162 4.17 -9.26 8.75
CA HIS A 162 4.01 -10.28 9.80
C HIS A 162 5.20 -11.22 10.08
N ASN A 163 6.19 -11.32 9.20
CA ASN A 163 7.39 -12.12 9.41
C ASN A 163 8.46 -11.33 10.20
N GLU A 164 9.03 -11.94 11.22
CA GLU A 164 10.13 -11.35 11.97
C GLU A 164 11.46 -11.64 11.26
N VAL A 165 12.03 -10.62 10.65
CA VAL A 165 13.35 -10.69 10.01
C VAL A 165 14.28 -9.70 10.72
N LYS A 166 15.41 -10.19 11.20
CA LYS A 166 16.39 -9.35 11.91
C LYS A 166 16.81 -8.16 11.04
N GLY A 167 16.70 -6.96 11.60
CA GLY A 167 17.07 -5.73 10.91
C GLY A 167 15.99 -5.16 9.97
N VAL A 168 14.82 -5.77 9.91
CA VAL A 168 13.64 -5.26 9.19
C VAL A 168 12.66 -4.70 10.21
N THR A 169 12.22 -3.46 10.03
CA THR A 169 11.12 -2.90 10.85
C THR A 169 9.80 -3.24 10.20
N ASN A 170 8.86 -3.75 11.00
CA ASN A 170 7.54 -4.11 10.55
C ASN A 170 6.48 -3.16 11.13
N ILE A 171 5.71 -2.51 10.28
CA ILE A 171 4.59 -1.65 10.67
C ILE A 171 3.32 -2.50 10.65
N LEU A 172 2.71 -2.68 11.80
CA LEU A 172 1.61 -3.62 12.03
C LEU A 172 0.40 -2.90 12.61
N LEU A 173 -0.78 -3.35 12.24
CA LEU A 173 -2.01 -2.97 12.92
C LEU A 173 -2.16 -3.75 14.23
N ASN A 174 -2.77 -3.13 15.24
CA ASN A 174 -3.26 -3.84 16.42
C ASN A 174 -4.53 -4.64 16.05
N HIS A 175 -4.37 -5.86 15.52
CA HIS A 175 -5.47 -6.72 15.07
C HIS A 175 -6.40 -7.15 16.20
N GLN A 176 -5.89 -7.29 17.45
CA GLN A 176 -6.73 -7.57 18.60
C GLN A 176 -7.69 -6.40 18.84
N ARG A 177 -7.19 -5.18 18.86
CA ARG A 177 -8.01 -3.97 19.02
C ARG A 177 -9.01 -3.82 17.89
N ALA A 178 -8.61 -4.13 16.66
CA ALA A 178 -9.49 -4.12 15.49
C ALA A 178 -10.68 -5.07 15.64
N ALA A 179 -10.41 -6.31 16.04
CA ALA A 179 -11.47 -7.29 16.32
C ALA A 179 -12.36 -6.84 17.47
N GLU A 180 -11.77 -6.27 18.54
CA GLU A 180 -12.53 -5.78 19.70
C GLU A 180 -13.52 -4.69 19.31
N VAL A 181 -13.10 -3.64 18.59
CA VAL A 181 -14.00 -2.52 18.26
C VAL A 181 -15.12 -2.97 17.33
N ALA A 182 -14.87 -3.87 16.38
CA ALA A 182 -15.89 -4.39 15.49
C ALA A 182 -16.89 -5.32 16.19
N LEU A 183 -16.40 -6.32 16.92
CA LEU A 183 -17.27 -7.30 17.56
C LEU A 183 -18.05 -6.72 18.74
N LYS A 184 -17.45 -5.84 19.57
CA LYS A 184 -18.15 -5.12 20.63
C LYS A 184 -19.28 -4.27 20.07
N HIS A 185 -19.09 -3.61 18.94
CA HIS A 185 -20.15 -2.85 18.27
C HIS A 185 -21.32 -3.75 17.85
N LEU A 186 -21.07 -4.88 17.19
CA LEU A 186 -22.12 -5.81 16.79
C LEU A 186 -22.84 -6.42 18.01
N VAL A 187 -22.10 -6.79 19.04
CA VAL A 187 -22.67 -7.32 20.30
C VAL A 187 -23.53 -6.27 21.00
N HIS A 188 -23.10 -5.02 21.04
CA HIS A 188 -23.88 -3.90 21.61
C HIS A 188 -25.20 -3.67 20.85
N LEU A 189 -25.19 -3.83 19.52
CA LEU A 189 -26.39 -3.80 18.69
C LEU A 189 -27.27 -5.06 18.83
N GLY A 190 -26.88 -6.03 19.64
CA GLY A 190 -27.66 -7.24 19.90
C GLY A 190 -27.38 -8.41 18.98
N HIS A 191 -26.44 -8.30 18.04
CA HIS A 191 -26.08 -9.41 17.16
C HIS A 191 -25.35 -10.52 17.92
N ARG A 192 -25.76 -11.77 17.70
CA ARG A 192 -25.15 -12.98 18.28
C ARG A 192 -24.76 -14.00 17.23
N GLN A 193 -25.53 -14.07 16.14
CA GLN A 193 -25.23 -14.90 14.97
C GLN A 193 -24.57 -14.01 13.91
N ILE A 194 -23.24 -14.06 13.89
CA ILE A 194 -22.40 -13.23 13.01
C ILE A 194 -21.75 -14.13 11.98
N ALA A 195 -21.88 -13.78 10.71
CA ALA A 195 -21.17 -14.41 9.62
C ALA A 195 -19.80 -13.71 9.40
N PHE A 196 -18.84 -14.44 8.88
CA PHE A 196 -17.48 -13.94 8.64
C PHE A 196 -17.03 -14.28 7.22
N ILE A 197 -16.36 -13.33 6.60
CA ILE A 197 -15.60 -13.56 5.37
C ILE A 197 -14.12 -13.38 5.71
N LYS A 198 -13.34 -14.46 5.64
CA LYS A 198 -11.88 -14.47 5.79
C LYS A 198 -11.20 -13.97 4.51
N GLY A 199 -10.00 -13.46 4.62
CA GLY A 199 -9.15 -13.09 3.47
C GLY A 199 -8.68 -14.29 2.67
N GLN A 200 -7.98 -14.03 1.59
CA GLN A 200 -7.32 -15.07 0.80
C GLN A 200 -6.20 -15.73 1.61
N GLU A 201 -5.89 -16.98 1.34
CA GLU A 201 -4.87 -17.74 2.07
C GLU A 201 -3.46 -17.17 1.93
N PHE A 202 -3.18 -16.54 0.79
CA PHE A 202 -1.88 -15.94 0.53
C PHE A 202 -1.67 -14.57 1.22
N SER A 203 -2.72 -13.90 1.69
CA SER A 203 -2.58 -12.62 2.39
C SER A 203 -2.00 -12.84 3.79
N SER A 204 -0.94 -12.10 4.09
CA SER A 204 -0.25 -12.18 5.38
C SER A 204 -1.15 -11.79 6.57
N ASP A 205 -2.16 -10.94 6.32
CA ASP A 205 -3.13 -10.48 7.33
C ASP A 205 -4.19 -11.53 7.68
N THR A 206 -4.45 -12.52 6.81
CA THR A 206 -5.61 -13.41 6.94
C THR A 206 -5.60 -14.19 8.24
N GLU A 207 -4.54 -14.93 8.53
CA GLU A 207 -4.45 -15.76 9.74
C GLU A 207 -4.31 -14.93 11.01
N VAL A 208 -3.54 -13.84 10.95
CA VAL A 208 -3.37 -12.96 12.12
C VAL A 208 -4.69 -12.30 12.51
N ARG A 209 -5.43 -11.78 11.52
CA ARG A 209 -6.75 -11.16 11.72
C ARG A 209 -7.75 -12.19 12.23
N TRP A 210 -7.81 -13.37 11.62
CA TRP A 210 -8.74 -14.44 12.00
C TRP A 210 -8.51 -14.92 13.42
N THR A 211 -7.28 -15.25 13.80
CA THR A 211 -6.92 -15.67 15.17
C THR A 211 -7.35 -14.63 16.22
N ASN A 212 -7.21 -13.34 15.92
CA ASN A 212 -7.64 -12.29 16.83
C ASN A 212 -9.17 -12.17 16.89
N ILE A 213 -9.87 -12.37 15.77
CA ILE A 213 -11.35 -12.42 15.75
C ILE A 213 -11.85 -13.58 16.62
N GLU A 214 -11.30 -14.78 16.48
CA GLU A 214 -11.69 -15.95 17.29
C GLU A 214 -11.45 -15.71 18.79
N ARG A 215 -10.28 -15.19 19.13
CA ARG A 215 -9.93 -14.85 20.52
C ARG A 215 -10.92 -13.85 21.14
N VAL A 216 -11.20 -12.76 20.42
CA VAL A 216 -12.10 -11.71 20.90
C VAL A 216 -13.55 -12.22 20.94
N ALA A 217 -14.01 -12.97 19.95
CA ALA A 217 -15.33 -13.59 19.95
C ALA A 217 -15.53 -14.47 21.18
N HIS A 218 -14.56 -15.32 21.49
CA HIS A 218 -14.58 -16.16 22.71
C HIS A 218 -14.69 -15.31 23.99
N HIS A 219 -13.90 -14.24 24.13
CA HIS A 219 -13.97 -13.35 25.30
C HIS A 219 -15.31 -12.62 25.43
N LEU A 220 -16.00 -12.37 24.32
CA LEU A 220 -17.33 -11.74 24.30
C LEU A 220 -18.48 -12.76 24.46
N GLY A 221 -18.18 -14.04 24.66
CA GLY A 221 -19.19 -15.10 24.77
C GLY A 221 -19.90 -15.37 23.42
N LEU A 222 -19.29 -15.04 22.29
CA LEU A 222 -19.81 -15.36 20.97
C LEU A 222 -19.32 -16.74 20.53
N THR A 223 -20.24 -17.58 20.07
CA THR A 223 -19.91 -18.85 19.42
C THR A 223 -19.85 -18.63 17.90
N ILE A 224 -18.68 -18.82 17.33
CA ILE A 224 -18.50 -18.77 15.88
C ILE A 224 -19.03 -20.09 15.28
N ASN A 225 -20.06 -19.99 14.44
CA ASN A 225 -20.59 -21.14 13.70
C ASN A 225 -19.72 -21.37 12.45
N PRO A 226 -19.04 -22.51 12.30
CA PRO A 226 -18.19 -22.76 11.13
C PRO A 226 -18.93 -22.69 9.78
N ARG A 227 -20.26 -22.94 9.76
CA ARG A 227 -21.07 -22.79 8.54
C ARG A 227 -21.35 -21.34 8.15
N LEU A 228 -21.04 -20.38 9.05
CA LEU A 228 -21.11 -18.95 8.82
C LEU A 228 -19.74 -18.32 8.57
N VAL A 229 -18.72 -19.13 8.33
CA VAL A 229 -17.38 -18.69 7.96
C VAL A 229 -17.10 -19.10 6.53
N THR A 230 -16.71 -18.16 5.70
CA THR A 230 -16.29 -18.41 4.31
C THR A 230 -14.99 -17.68 4.04
N GLN A 231 -14.27 -18.10 3.03
CA GLN A 231 -12.99 -17.53 2.61
C GLN A 231 -13.09 -16.90 1.23
N LEU A 232 -12.36 -15.81 1.01
CA LEU A 232 -12.22 -15.23 -0.32
C LEU A 232 -11.36 -16.16 -1.19
N GLU A 233 -11.86 -16.48 -2.37
CA GLU A 233 -11.19 -17.34 -3.35
C GLU A 233 -10.94 -16.55 -4.63
N GLY A 234 -9.66 -16.40 -5.02
CA GLY A 234 -9.23 -15.66 -6.22
C GLY A 234 -8.10 -14.69 -5.94
N ASP A 235 -7.43 -14.24 -6.98
CA ASP A 235 -6.15 -13.52 -6.90
C ASP A 235 -6.29 -12.00 -6.99
N SER A 236 -7.43 -11.50 -7.44
CA SER A 236 -7.62 -10.07 -7.67
C SER A 236 -8.47 -9.42 -6.58
N PRO A 237 -8.13 -8.22 -6.10
CA PRO A 237 -8.96 -7.44 -5.19
C PRO A 237 -10.23 -6.97 -5.94
N SER A 238 -11.31 -7.75 -5.81
CA SER A 238 -12.56 -7.50 -6.53
C SER A 238 -13.77 -7.70 -5.62
N PRO A 239 -14.77 -6.78 -5.69
CA PRO A 239 -16.04 -6.98 -5.01
C PRO A 239 -16.73 -8.30 -5.35
N GLN A 240 -16.41 -8.86 -6.53
CA GLN A 240 -16.96 -10.15 -6.98
C GLN A 240 -16.60 -11.30 -6.04
N LEU A 241 -15.43 -11.25 -5.37
CA LEU A 241 -15.03 -12.29 -4.41
C LEU A 241 -15.95 -12.26 -3.18
N GLY A 242 -16.19 -11.07 -2.61
CA GLY A 242 -17.12 -10.88 -1.51
C GLY A 242 -18.57 -11.25 -1.88
N TYR A 243 -18.98 -10.93 -3.11
CA TYR A 243 -20.28 -11.35 -3.64
C TYR A 243 -20.43 -12.89 -3.63
N LYS A 244 -19.44 -13.61 -4.18
CA LYS A 244 -19.44 -15.09 -4.20
C LYS A 244 -19.44 -15.67 -2.78
N ALA A 245 -18.63 -15.12 -1.89
CA ALA A 245 -18.56 -15.53 -0.48
C ALA A 245 -19.92 -15.35 0.23
N ALA A 246 -20.56 -14.19 0.06
CA ALA A 246 -21.88 -13.93 0.62
C ALA A 246 -22.97 -14.85 0.02
N LYS A 247 -22.91 -15.21 -1.26
CA LYS A 247 -23.81 -16.21 -1.85
C LYS A 247 -23.64 -17.58 -1.22
N LYS A 248 -22.40 -18.00 -0.88
CA LYS A 248 -22.15 -19.25 -0.13
C LYS A 248 -22.78 -19.19 1.27
N LEU A 249 -22.63 -18.07 2.00
CA LEU A 249 -23.27 -17.86 3.30
C LEU A 249 -24.79 -17.94 3.22
N LEU A 250 -25.39 -17.33 2.21
CA LEU A 250 -26.84 -17.37 1.98
C LEU A 250 -27.34 -18.78 1.65
N ALA A 251 -26.52 -19.62 1.03
CA ALA A 251 -26.86 -21.01 0.69
C ALA A 251 -26.67 -21.98 1.88
N SER A 252 -26.05 -21.56 2.97
CA SER A 252 -25.75 -22.42 4.13
C SER A 252 -26.98 -22.77 5.00
N ASP A 253 -28.15 -22.21 4.71
CA ASP A 253 -29.39 -22.33 5.51
C ASP A 253 -29.23 -21.94 7.00
N GLN A 254 -28.15 -21.26 7.34
CA GLN A 254 -27.90 -20.77 8.71
C GLN A 254 -28.41 -19.33 8.86
N ALA A 255 -29.10 -19.08 9.96
CA ALA A 255 -29.54 -17.72 10.29
C ALA A 255 -28.35 -16.89 10.78
N PHE A 256 -28.22 -15.68 10.26
CA PHE A 256 -27.29 -14.66 10.76
C PHE A 256 -27.90 -13.27 10.55
N SER A 257 -27.52 -12.35 11.43
CA SER A 257 -28.02 -10.96 11.40
C SER A 257 -26.90 -9.93 11.18
N ALA A 258 -25.66 -10.37 11.15
CA ALA A 258 -24.51 -9.50 10.86
C ALA A 258 -23.44 -10.23 10.05
N LEU A 259 -22.65 -9.48 9.31
CA LEU A 259 -21.46 -9.91 8.59
C LEU A 259 -20.27 -9.05 9.01
N PHE A 260 -19.16 -9.68 9.35
CA PHE A 260 -17.85 -9.02 9.43
C PHE A 260 -17.00 -9.50 8.27
N ALA A 261 -16.75 -8.64 7.30
CA ALA A 261 -16.00 -8.94 6.09
C ALA A 261 -14.50 -8.66 6.26
N PHE A 262 -13.68 -9.36 5.52
CA PHE A 262 -12.21 -9.23 5.55
C PHE A 262 -11.75 -7.80 5.23
N ASN A 263 -12.35 -7.18 4.21
CA ASN A 263 -12.07 -5.81 3.81
C ASN A 263 -13.30 -5.13 3.20
N ASP A 264 -13.20 -3.84 2.94
CA ASP A 264 -14.30 -3.03 2.41
C ASP A 264 -14.74 -3.49 1.02
N ILE A 265 -13.81 -3.90 0.16
CA ILE A 265 -14.11 -4.38 -1.18
C ILE A 265 -14.99 -5.64 -1.11
N SER A 266 -14.66 -6.57 -0.24
CA SER A 266 -15.46 -7.79 -0.02
C SER A 266 -16.82 -7.48 0.63
N ALA A 267 -16.86 -6.51 1.56
CA ALA A 267 -18.11 -6.03 2.16
C ALA A 267 -19.07 -5.45 1.11
N MET A 268 -18.57 -4.63 0.19
CA MET A 268 -19.37 -4.07 -0.92
C MET A 268 -19.97 -5.17 -1.80
N GLY A 269 -19.18 -6.20 -2.12
CA GLY A 269 -19.67 -7.36 -2.86
C GLY A 269 -20.74 -8.14 -2.11
N ALA A 270 -20.56 -8.31 -0.79
CA ALA A 270 -21.52 -8.99 0.08
C ALA A 270 -22.84 -8.22 0.18
N ILE A 271 -22.81 -6.90 0.33
CA ILE A 271 -23.99 -6.02 0.35
C ILE A 271 -24.80 -6.20 -0.93
N ARG A 272 -24.14 -6.24 -2.09
CA ARG A 272 -24.82 -6.51 -3.36
C ARG A 272 -25.51 -7.88 -3.35
N ALA A 273 -24.83 -8.94 -2.91
CA ALA A 273 -25.40 -10.28 -2.84
C ALA A 273 -26.62 -10.35 -1.91
N PHE A 274 -26.60 -9.67 -0.77
CA PHE A 274 -27.74 -9.59 0.15
C PHE A 274 -28.92 -8.90 -0.50
N ARG A 275 -28.72 -7.74 -1.11
CA ARG A 275 -29.79 -6.99 -1.82
C ARG A 275 -30.44 -7.81 -2.93
N GLU A 276 -29.64 -8.47 -3.76
CA GLU A 276 -30.14 -9.36 -4.81
C GLU A 276 -30.89 -10.59 -4.27
N SER A 277 -30.64 -10.99 -3.00
CA SER A 277 -31.39 -12.04 -2.32
C SER A 277 -32.63 -11.54 -1.57
N GLY A 278 -32.96 -10.24 -1.69
CA GLY A 278 -34.09 -9.60 -1.01
C GLY A 278 -33.84 -9.20 0.44
N ARG A 279 -32.61 -9.29 0.92
CA ARG A 279 -32.23 -8.83 2.29
C ARG A 279 -31.81 -7.38 2.25
N GLN A 280 -32.35 -6.58 3.17
CA GLN A 280 -31.98 -5.19 3.33
C GLN A 280 -30.75 -5.03 4.24
N VAL A 281 -29.87 -4.11 3.88
CA VAL A 281 -28.73 -3.68 4.70
C VAL A 281 -28.96 -2.21 5.07
N PRO A 282 -29.02 -1.89 6.36
CA PRO A 282 -28.67 -2.71 7.54
C PRO A 282 -29.81 -3.52 8.16
N GLU A 283 -31.07 -3.38 7.73
CA GLU A 283 -32.29 -3.80 8.45
C GLU A 283 -32.38 -5.32 8.70
N ASP A 284 -31.95 -6.14 7.76
CA ASP A 284 -31.96 -7.61 7.87
C ASP A 284 -30.56 -8.16 8.16
N VAL A 285 -29.51 -7.49 7.69
CA VAL A 285 -28.12 -7.89 7.90
C VAL A 285 -27.26 -6.64 8.09
N SER A 286 -26.69 -6.47 9.26
CA SER A 286 -25.63 -5.48 9.51
C SER A 286 -24.33 -5.93 8.86
N VAL A 287 -23.57 -5.00 8.26
CA VAL A 287 -22.29 -5.30 7.59
C VAL A 287 -21.20 -4.38 8.12
N ILE A 288 -20.08 -4.98 8.53
CA ILE A 288 -18.85 -4.26 8.85
C ILE A 288 -17.76 -4.65 7.84
N GLY A 289 -17.08 -3.64 7.27
CA GLY A 289 -15.89 -3.79 6.45
C GLY A 289 -14.60 -3.63 7.25
N PHE A 290 -13.49 -3.47 6.53
CA PHE A 290 -12.17 -3.23 7.09
C PHE A 290 -11.33 -2.45 6.08
N ASP A 291 -10.49 -1.55 6.51
CA ASP A 291 -9.53 -0.66 5.84
C ASP A 291 -9.96 0.81 5.83
N ASP A 292 -11.24 1.13 5.72
CA ASP A 292 -11.80 2.46 5.47
C ASP A 292 -11.23 3.11 4.19
N ILE A 293 -11.26 2.35 3.09
CA ILE A 293 -10.90 2.90 1.78
C ILE A 293 -11.91 3.98 1.36
N GLN A 294 -11.47 4.91 0.52
CA GLN A 294 -12.29 6.07 0.13
C GLN A 294 -13.70 5.72 -0.33
N SER A 295 -13.86 4.63 -1.08
CA SER A 295 -15.17 4.17 -1.57
C SER A 295 -16.12 3.70 -0.47
N ALA A 296 -15.64 3.33 0.72
CA ALA A 296 -16.49 2.91 1.84
C ALA A 296 -17.45 4.01 2.29
N ALA A 297 -17.00 5.27 2.29
CA ALA A 297 -17.83 6.41 2.66
C ALA A 297 -18.88 6.77 1.59
N PHE A 298 -18.63 6.41 0.32
CA PHE A 298 -19.50 6.74 -0.83
C PHE A 298 -20.36 5.57 -1.30
N GLN A 299 -20.23 4.40 -0.64
CA GLN A 299 -21.14 3.29 -0.83
C GLN A 299 -22.55 3.68 -0.38
N ASN A 300 -23.61 3.08 -0.97
CA ASN A 300 -24.98 3.28 -0.54
C ASN A 300 -25.63 1.92 -0.17
N PRO A 301 -25.92 1.71 1.15
CA PRO A 301 -25.63 2.56 2.31
C PRO A 301 -24.13 2.70 2.57
N ALA A 302 -23.70 3.83 3.19
CA ALA A 302 -22.31 4.10 3.53
C ALA A 302 -21.78 3.07 4.53
N LEU A 303 -20.60 2.49 4.23
CA LEU A 303 -20.09 1.31 4.92
C LEU A 303 -19.49 1.62 6.29
N THR A 304 -20.02 0.98 7.34
CA THR A 304 -19.37 0.89 8.65
C THR A 304 -18.15 -0.01 8.53
N THR A 305 -16.99 0.46 9.00
CA THR A 305 -15.72 -0.24 8.75
C THR A 305 -14.71 0.00 9.86
N VAL A 306 -13.77 -0.92 10.02
CA VAL A 306 -12.59 -0.72 10.86
C VAL A 306 -11.53 0.00 10.06
N ARG A 307 -11.24 1.26 10.42
CA ARG A 307 -10.19 2.06 9.78
C ARG A 307 -8.82 1.56 10.20
N GLN A 308 -7.98 1.26 9.21
CA GLN A 308 -6.53 1.24 9.35
C GLN A 308 -5.97 2.61 8.97
N PRO A 309 -5.03 3.19 9.71
CA PRO A 309 -4.42 4.47 9.35
C PRO A 309 -3.38 4.28 8.21
N LEU A 310 -3.85 3.78 7.05
CA LEU A 310 -2.99 3.30 5.95
C LEU A 310 -2.01 4.34 5.44
N ARG A 311 -2.45 5.60 5.30
CA ARG A 311 -1.56 6.69 4.87
C ARG A 311 -0.46 6.98 5.91
N GLU A 312 -0.81 6.94 7.19
CA GLU A 312 0.14 7.12 8.29
C GLU A 312 1.12 5.93 8.36
N MET A 313 0.65 4.70 8.13
CA MET A 313 1.51 3.51 8.02
C MET A 313 2.52 3.67 6.89
N GLY A 314 2.09 4.11 5.71
CA GLY A 314 2.98 4.37 4.58
C GLY A 314 4.00 5.48 4.85
N ARG A 315 3.56 6.58 5.47
CA ARG A 315 4.45 7.67 5.88
C ARG A 315 5.48 7.21 6.90
N ALA A 316 5.05 6.48 7.92
CA ALA A 316 5.95 5.93 8.93
C ALA A 316 6.97 4.96 8.31
N ALA A 317 6.55 4.15 7.32
CA ALA A 317 7.45 3.26 6.60
C ALA A 317 8.58 4.02 5.90
N ALA A 318 8.23 5.07 5.16
CA ALA A 318 9.20 5.92 4.47
C ALA A 318 10.12 6.65 5.46
N GLU A 319 9.57 7.22 6.54
CA GLU A 319 10.36 7.91 7.58
C GLU A 319 11.36 6.97 8.26
N ILE A 320 10.92 5.78 8.68
CA ILE A 320 11.78 4.79 9.33
C ILE A 320 12.86 4.31 8.35
N LEU A 321 12.48 4.04 7.10
CA LEU A 321 13.44 3.62 6.08
C LEU A 321 14.52 4.68 5.86
N LEU A 322 14.15 5.95 5.69
CA LEU A 322 15.12 7.03 5.49
C LEU A 322 15.99 7.27 6.73
N LYS A 323 15.46 7.08 7.94
CA LYS A 323 16.27 7.10 9.16
C LYS A 323 17.34 6.01 9.15
N ARG A 324 16.98 4.77 8.75
CA ARG A 324 17.94 3.65 8.63
C ARG A 324 19.01 3.92 7.57
N ILE A 325 18.62 4.48 6.42
CA ILE A 325 19.54 4.86 5.34
C ILE A 325 20.52 5.96 5.80
N ASN A 326 20.01 6.96 6.52
CA ASN A 326 20.81 8.12 6.91
C ASN A 326 21.67 7.89 8.15
N ARG A 327 21.29 6.93 9.00
CA ARG A 327 21.98 6.60 10.26
C ARG A 327 22.11 5.08 10.41
N PRO A 328 23.02 4.44 9.63
CA PRO A 328 23.28 3.02 9.76
C PRO A 328 23.68 2.68 11.21
N GLY A 329 23.09 1.62 11.78
CA GLY A 329 23.35 1.19 13.16
C GLY A 329 22.52 1.89 14.25
N SER A 330 21.59 2.80 13.89
CA SER A 330 20.63 3.30 14.88
C SER A 330 19.73 2.16 15.38
N GLU A 331 19.56 2.08 16.71
CA GLU A 331 18.57 1.18 17.31
C GLU A 331 17.16 1.69 16.94
N LEU A 332 16.53 1.00 16.02
CA LEU A 332 15.12 1.19 15.68
C LEU A 332 14.39 -0.08 16.07
N HIS A 333 13.21 0.09 16.63
CA HIS A 333 12.36 -1.05 16.99
C HIS A 333 12.03 -1.89 15.76
N ASP A 334 12.02 -3.21 15.93
CA ASP A 334 11.66 -4.15 14.87
C ASP A 334 10.16 -4.13 14.57
N LYS A 335 9.34 -3.58 15.48
CA LYS A 335 7.89 -3.44 15.32
C LYS A 335 7.43 -2.02 15.63
N HIS A 336 6.53 -1.51 14.78
CA HIS A 336 5.78 -0.28 14.98
C HIS A 336 4.31 -0.62 14.88
N ILE A 337 3.57 -0.55 15.99
CA ILE A 337 2.15 -0.93 16.05
C ILE A 337 1.31 0.33 15.94
N VAL A 338 0.30 0.30 15.06
CA VAL A 338 -0.68 1.36 14.89
C VAL A 338 -2.06 0.91 15.37
N GLU A 339 -2.84 1.87 15.87
CA GLU A 339 -4.17 1.59 16.42
C GLU A 339 -5.28 1.77 15.38
N PRO A 340 -6.24 0.83 15.32
CA PRO A 340 -7.43 0.96 14.47
C PRO A 340 -8.51 1.81 15.15
N GLU A 341 -9.44 2.30 14.33
CA GLU A 341 -10.65 3.00 14.74
C GLU A 341 -11.88 2.39 14.07
N LEU A 342 -13.01 2.27 14.78
CA LEU A 342 -14.28 1.90 14.16
C LEU A 342 -14.99 3.16 13.63
N ILE A 343 -15.25 3.19 12.33
CA ILE A 343 -15.99 4.25 11.65
C ILE A 343 -17.42 3.76 11.43
N ILE A 344 -18.33 4.22 12.26
CA ILE A 344 -19.74 3.88 12.18
C ILE A 344 -20.40 4.74 11.10
N ARG A 345 -21.12 4.07 10.19
CA ARG A 345 -21.90 4.67 9.10
C ARG A 345 -23.29 4.04 9.03
N GLU A 346 -23.76 3.70 7.85
CA GLU A 346 -25.17 3.31 7.61
C GLU A 346 -25.39 1.81 7.52
N THR A 347 -24.35 0.97 7.42
CA THR A 347 -24.51 -0.47 7.20
C THR A 347 -24.69 -1.29 8.47
N THR A 348 -24.87 -0.67 9.65
CA THR A 348 -25.14 -1.38 10.90
C THR A 348 -26.34 -0.79 11.63
N SER A 349 -27.19 -1.65 12.20
CA SER A 349 -28.37 -1.29 13.00
C SER A 349 -28.59 -2.31 14.12
N ALA A 350 -29.51 -2.03 15.04
CA ALA A 350 -29.90 -2.99 16.07
C ALA A 350 -30.44 -4.31 15.46
N ALA A 351 -30.03 -5.42 16.05
CA ALA A 351 -30.52 -6.73 15.63
C ALA A 351 -32.04 -6.82 15.82
N ARG A 352 -32.76 -7.21 14.76
CA ARG A 352 -34.21 -7.47 14.88
C ARG A 352 -34.44 -8.68 15.76
N SER A 353 -35.17 -8.49 16.85
CA SER A 353 -35.65 -9.59 17.69
C SER A 353 -36.79 -10.32 16.95
N GLY A 354 -36.58 -11.59 16.62
CA GLY A 354 -37.67 -12.54 16.44
C GLY A 354 -38.34 -12.64 15.06
N ARG A 355 -37.73 -12.21 13.93
CA ARG A 355 -38.22 -12.65 12.62
C ARG A 355 -37.33 -13.75 12.04
N PRO A 356 -37.87 -14.99 11.82
CA PRO A 356 -37.18 -15.97 11.02
C PRO A 356 -37.02 -15.41 9.60
N VAL A 357 -35.82 -15.54 9.04
CA VAL A 357 -35.54 -15.21 7.62
C VAL A 357 -36.52 -15.99 6.76
N PRO A 358 -37.25 -15.36 5.82
CA PRO A 358 -38.15 -16.10 4.93
C PRO A 358 -37.37 -17.15 4.16
N SER A 359 -37.65 -18.43 4.40
CA SER A 359 -37.21 -19.51 3.55
C SER A 359 -37.79 -19.29 2.16
N LYS A 360 -36.96 -19.38 1.10
CA LYS A 360 -37.43 -19.33 -0.30
C LYS A 360 -38.60 -20.28 -0.46
N GLN A 361 -39.75 -19.73 -0.80
CA GLN A 361 -40.79 -20.52 -1.48
C GLN A 361 -40.16 -21.11 -2.76
N LYS A 362 -40.06 -22.44 -2.81
CA LYS A 362 -39.79 -23.16 -4.05
C LYS A 362 -40.90 -22.78 -5.00
N GLN A 363 -40.62 -21.95 -5.99
CA GLN A 363 -41.47 -21.87 -7.17
C GLN A 363 -41.31 -23.20 -7.90
N SER A 364 -42.39 -23.95 -7.86
CA SER A 364 -42.61 -25.16 -8.63
C SER A 364 -42.71 -24.84 -10.13
#